data_79bb553c249f54ed89717dcbbef0132a
#
_entry.id   79bb553c249f54ed89717dcbbef0132a
#
_cell.length_a   1.000
_cell.length_b   1.000
_cell.length_c   1.000
_cell.angle_alpha   90.00
_cell.angle_beta   90.00
_cell.angle_gamma   90.00
#
_symmetry.space_group_name_H-M   'P 1'
#
loop_
_entity.id
_entity.type
_entity.pdbx_description
1 polymer ?
#
loop_
_entity_poly.entity_id
_entity_poly.type
_entity_poly.pdbx_seq_one_letter_code
_entity_poly.pdbx_strand_id
1 'polypeptide(L)'
;MDIEQANQSAVTRMMEARPMLTGVAAARDVIPGMHSHLLLHAGPPIAWARMAGPLRGAMIGAMLFEQLAHTEAEAIALAESGGVQFEPCHEHNTVGPMAGVTSASMLVYVVENKPDTGSPNTAYSNLNEGYGKVLRYGAYSEEVLARLRWMNTVLGPTVGAALARSGGIDLRALIAEALHMGDEGHNRNKAGSLLFLKALAPLIAQVDGAAGSQSEVLKFLGDNALSVLNPVMAACKAMTDAAHGVAGSTLVTAMARNGTDFGIRVSGLPGQWFTAPAEIPVGLFFSGFSQADANPDIGDSAITETAGIGGFAMAAAPAIVTFVGGTPRDALNATLEMYEITSAEHKHFTMPALDFRGTPTGIDIRKVVELGIAPRINTGIAHKNAGVGQVGAGLVRPPMVIFEQALMAYAEKYGL
;
A
#
# COMPACT_ATOMS: atom_id res chain seq x y z
N MET A 1 -2.26 20.96 26.19
CA MET A 1 -2.11 20.71 24.73
C MET A 1 -3.51 20.58 24.14
N ASP A 2 -3.77 21.21 23.00
CA ASP A 2 -5.06 21.09 22.30
C ASP A 2 -4.95 19.94 21.26
N ILE A 3 -5.49 18.78 21.61
CA ILE A 3 -5.47 17.58 20.76
C ILE A 3 -6.30 17.80 19.50
N GLU A 4 -7.43 18.49 19.62
CA GLU A 4 -8.31 18.76 18.46
C GLU A 4 -7.61 19.66 17.44
N GLN A 5 -6.89 20.68 17.90
CA GLN A 5 -6.09 21.54 17.02
C GLN A 5 -4.95 20.78 16.36
N ALA A 6 -4.27 19.87 17.08
CA ALA A 6 -3.22 19.02 16.54
C ALA A 6 -3.78 18.05 15.49
N ASN A 7 -4.92 17.42 15.76
CA ASN A 7 -5.60 16.53 14.80
C ASN A 7 -6.08 17.30 13.58
N GLN A 8 -6.65 18.51 13.76
CA GLN A 8 -7.06 19.35 12.64
C GLN A 8 -5.86 19.75 11.77
N SER A 9 -4.70 20.06 12.38
CA SER A 9 -3.47 20.35 11.65
C SER A 9 -2.99 19.13 10.86
N ALA A 10 -2.97 17.94 11.47
CA ALA A 10 -2.53 16.71 10.83
C ALA A 10 -3.44 16.32 9.65
N VAL A 11 -4.75 16.30 9.84
CA VAL A 11 -5.70 15.92 8.78
C VAL A 11 -5.72 16.95 7.65
N THR A 12 -5.52 18.23 7.95
CA THR A 12 -5.40 19.28 6.92
C THR A 12 -4.18 19.01 6.04
N ARG A 13 -3.01 18.72 6.62
CA ARG A 13 -1.81 18.38 5.84
C ARG A 13 -2.03 17.16 4.95
N MET A 14 -2.74 16.14 5.43
CA MET A 14 -3.11 14.96 4.66
C MET A 14 -3.97 15.33 3.46
N MET A 15 -5.00 16.15 3.65
CA MET A 15 -5.95 16.54 2.60
C MET A 15 -5.39 17.55 1.58
N GLU A 16 -4.47 18.43 2.02
CA GLU A 16 -3.82 19.41 1.13
C GLU A 16 -2.68 18.79 0.31
N ALA A 17 -2.25 17.57 0.64
CA ALA A 17 -1.25 16.87 -0.13
C ALA A 17 -1.70 16.70 -1.59
N ARG A 18 -0.74 16.92 -2.50
CA ARG A 18 -0.93 16.75 -3.96
C ARG A 18 0.11 15.80 -4.51
N PRO A 19 -0.10 14.50 -4.39
CA PRO A 19 0.84 13.49 -4.87
C PRO A 19 0.86 13.46 -6.41
N MET A 20 2.04 13.69 -6.96
CA MET A 20 2.33 13.68 -8.39
C MET A 20 3.23 12.49 -8.70
N LEU A 21 2.83 11.60 -9.59
CA LEU A 21 3.70 10.56 -10.12
C LEU A 21 4.65 11.19 -11.14
N THR A 22 5.91 11.38 -10.77
CA THR A 22 6.87 12.14 -11.56
C THR A 22 7.88 11.29 -12.29
N GLY A 23 8.07 10.02 -11.90
CA GLY A 23 9.07 9.20 -12.54
C GLY A 23 9.11 7.75 -12.08
N VAL A 24 10.09 7.03 -12.63
CA VAL A 24 10.51 5.70 -12.24
C VAL A 24 12.03 5.71 -12.10
N ALA A 25 12.56 5.17 -11.01
CA ALA A 25 13.99 5.15 -10.72
C ALA A 25 14.39 3.87 -10.01
N ALA A 26 15.69 3.52 -9.99
CA ALA A 26 16.16 2.39 -9.19
C ALA A 26 16.07 2.75 -7.68
N ALA A 27 15.63 1.78 -6.87
CA ALA A 27 15.42 1.99 -5.45
C ALA A 27 16.68 2.55 -4.75
N ARG A 28 17.87 2.04 -5.09
CA ARG A 28 19.15 2.51 -4.54
C ARG A 28 19.46 3.97 -4.82
N ASP A 29 18.88 4.54 -5.87
CA ASP A 29 19.19 5.91 -6.28
C ASP A 29 18.28 6.94 -5.62
N VAL A 30 17.11 6.51 -5.11
CA VAL A 30 16.06 7.43 -4.65
C VAL A 30 15.53 7.13 -3.24
N ILE A 31 15.55 5.87 -2.79
CA ILE A 31 15.04 5.51 -1.46
C ILE A 31 16.10 5.82 -0.40
N PRO A 32 15.75 6.62 0.63
CA PRO A 32 16.69 6.96 1.70
C PRO A 32 17.24 5.72 2.43
N GLY A 33 18.56 5.62 2.54
CA GLY A 33 19.23 4.52 3.25
C GLY A 33 19.34 3.21 2.46
N MET A 34 18.78 3.11 1.25
CA MET A 34 18.85 1.90 0.44
C MET A 34 20.28 1.55 0.04
N HIS A 35 20.65 0.30 0.24
CA HIS A 35 21.93 -0.27 -0.19
C HIS A 35 21.76 -1.75 -0.61
N SER A 36 22.81 -2.33 -1.18
CA SER A 36 22.76 -3.66 -1.83
C SER A 36 22.34 -4.82 -0.91
N HIS A 37 22.53 -4.70 0.40
CA HIS A 37 22.19 -5.73 1.40
C HIS A 37 20.98 -5.33 2.27
N LEU A 38 20.23 -4.31 1.88
CA LEU A 38 18.96 -3.94 2.51
C LEU A 38 17.79 -4.39 1.64
N LEU A 39 16.90 -5.18 2.23
CA LEU A 39 15.63 -5.58 1.62
C LEU A 39 14.49 -4.98 2.44
N LEU A 40 13.67 -4.18 1.80
CA LEU A 40 12.47 -3.63 2.43
C LEU A 40 11.32 -4.62 2.32
N HIS A 41 10.44 -4.60 3.32
CA HIS A 41 9.25 -5.46 3.36
C HIS A 41 8.00 -4.70 3.82
N ALA A 42 6.82 -5.23 3.45
CA ALA A 42 5.56 -4.73 3.97
C ALA A 42 5.39 -5.07 5.46
N GLY A 43 4.64 -4.21 6.15
CA GLY A 43 4.27 -4.40 7.54
C GLY A 43 5.25 -3.81 8.55
N PRO A 44 4.97 -3.99 9.85
CA PRO A 44 5.84 -3.56 10.92
C PRO A 44 7.13 -4.40 10.99
N PRO A 45 8.15 -3.96 11.76
CA PRO A 45 9.41 -4.70 11.89
C PRO A 45 9.20 -6.17 12.28
N ILE A 46 9.93 -7.07 11.64
CA ILE A 46 9.85 -8.51 11.89
C ILE A 46 11.21 -9.19 11.69
N ALA A 47 11.55 -10.10 12.59
CA ALA A 47 12.75 -10.93 12.44
C ALA A 47 12.52 -12.04 11.39
N TRP A 48 13.56 -12.41 10.64
CA TRP A 48 13.55 -13.46 9.63
C TRP A 48 12.85 -14.74 10.08
N ALA A 49 13.14 -15.22 11.30
CA ALA A 49 12.59 -16.44 11.85
C ALA A 49 11.06 -16.43 12.02
N ARG A 50 10.45 -15.23 12.12
CA ARG A 50 9.00 -15.05 12.29
C ARG A 50 8.26 -14.74 11.00
N MET A 51 8.97 -14.51 9.89
CA MET A 51 8.34 -14.18 8.61
C MET A 51 7.42 -15.28 8.13
N ALA A 52 6.20 -14.92 7.73
CA ALA A 52 5.23 -15.82 7.09
C ALA A 52 5.75 -16.33 5.74
N GLY A 53 5.18 -17.45 5.25
CA GLY A 53 5.60 -18.09 4.01
C GLY A 53 5.73 -17.14 2.82
N PRO A 54 4.68 -16.35 2.45
CA PRO A 54 4.76 -15.39 1.35
C PRO A 54 5.88 -14.36 1.52
N LEU A 55 6.05 -13.82 2.74
CA LEU A 55 7.09 -12.83 3.01
C LEU A 55 8.49 -13.43 2.89
N ARG A 56 8.71 -14.58 3.52
CA ARG A 56 9.99 -15.31 3.45
C ARG A 56 10.36 -15.66 2.01
N GLY A 57 9.40 -16.19 1.22
CA GLY A 57 9.60 -16.47 -0.19
C GLY A 57 9.95 -15.23 -1.02
N ALA A 58 9.31 -14.09 -0.74
CA ALA A 58 9.62 -12.84 -1.40
C ALA A 58 11.04 -12.33 -1.07
N MET A 59 11.51 -12.48 0.16
CA MET A 59 12.89 -12.14 0.55
C MET A 59 13.90 -13.04 -0.15
N ILE A 60 13.65 -14.36 -0.22
CA ILE A 60 14.48 -15.30 -0.99
C ILE A 60 14.55 -14.86 -2.45
N GLY A 61 13.39 -14.60 -3.07
CA GLY A 61 13.33 -14.16 -4.47
C GLY A 61 14.07 -12.84 -4.73
N ALA A 62 14.02 -11.90 -3.79
CA ALA A 62 14.77 -10.64 -3.89
C ALA A 62 16.28 -10.88 -3.82
N MET A 63 16.76 -11.75 -2.91
CA MET A 63 18.17 -12.11 -2.84
C MET A 63 18.68 -12.81 -4.12
N LEU A 64 17.86 -13.68 -4.70
CA LEU A 64 18.16 -14.31 -5.99
C LEU A 64 18.16 -13.29 -7.15
N PHE A 65 17.21 -12.36 -7.15
CA PHE A 65 17.13 -11.30 -8.14
C PHE A 65 18.35 -10.36 -8.11
N GLU A 66 18.79 -9.98 -6.91
CA GLU A 66 19.97 -9.14 -6.70
C GLU A 66 21.30 -9.90 -6.83
N GLN A 67 21.26 -11.23 -7.07
CA GLN A 67 22.42 -12.10 -7.14
C GLN A 67 23.26 -12.12 -5.85
N LEU A 68 22.61 -11.86 -4.71
CA LEU A 68 23.22 -12.02 -3.38
C LEU A 68 23.32 -13.49 -2.98
N ALA A 69 22.52 -14.33 -3.60
CA ALA A 69 22.51 -15.79 -3.50
C ALA A 69 22.17 -16.38 -4.86
N HIS A 70 22.61 -17.60 -5.15
CA HIS A 70 22.33 -18.32 -6.40
C HIS A 70 21.34 -19.46 -6.22
N THR A 71 21.10 -19.86 -4.96
CA THR A 71 20.15 -20.92 -4.59
C THR A 71 19.31 -20.50 -3.41
N GLU A 72 18.16 -21.15 -3.23
CA GLU A 72 17.31 -20.96 -2.06
C GLU A 72 18.07 -21.23 -0.74
N ALA A 73 18.88 -22.30 -0.71
CA ALA A 73 19.66 -22.64 0.49
C ALA A 73 20.70 -21.56 0.83
N GLU A 74 21.37 -20.98 -0.17
CA GLU A 74 22.29 -19.86 0.03
C GLU A 74 21.57 -18.61 0.52
N ALA A 75 20.37 -18.29 -0.02
CA ALA A 75 19.57 -17.16 0.41
C ALA A 75 19.13 -17.31 1.88
N ILE A 76 18.68 -18.51 2.27
CA ILE A 76 18.33 -18.82 3.66
C ILE A 76 19.55 -18.64 4.58
N ALA A 77 20.68 -19.22 4.23
CA ALA A 77 21.90 -19.11 5.02
C ALA A 77 22.38 -17.64 5.17
N LEU A 78 22.25 -16.86 4.08
CA LEU A 78 22.60 -15.42 4.09
C LEU A 78 21.67 -14.65 5.03
N ALA A 79 20.36 -14.92 5.01
CA ALA A 79 19.39 -14.31 5.91
C ALA A 79 19.62 -14.69 7.37
N GLU A 80 19.89 -15.98 7.65
CA GLU A 80 20.13 -16.48 9.01
C GLU A 80 21.45 -15.99 9.62
N SER A 81 22.47 -15.75 8.79
CA SER A 81 23.76 -15.19 9.23
C SER A 81 23.72 -13.67 9.49
N GLY A 82 22.63 -12.99 9.11
CA GLY A 82 22.56 -11.53 9.16
C GLY A 82 23.35 -10.85 8.03
N GLY A 83 23.65 -11.55 6.96
CA GLY A 83 24.35 -11.02 5.77
C GLY A 83 23.47 -10.06 4.96
N VAL A 84 22.17 -10.00 5.22
CA VAL A 84 21.21 -9.02 4.71
C VAL A 84 20.40 -8.43 5.85
N GLN A 85 19.97 -7.17 5.67
CA GLN A 85 19.09 -6.46 6.59
C GLN A 85 17.66 -6.47 6.05
N PHE A 86 16.68 -6.53 6.96
CA PHE A 86 15.26 -6.48 6.63
C PHE A 86 14.62 -5.34 7.39
N GLU A 87 14.02 -4.40 6.68
CA GLU A 87 13.41 -3.21 7.30
C GLU A 87 12.03 -2.92 6.70
N PRO A 88 11.10 -2.31 7.47
CA PRO A 88 9.79 -1.93 6.98
C PRO A 88 9.87 -0.91 5.84
N CYS A 89 9.10 -1.11 4.77
CA CYS A 89 8.94 -0.13 3.70
C CYS A 89 8.57 1.26 4.24
N HIS A 90 7.70 1.32 5.24
CA HIS A 90 7.24 2.57 5.84
C HIS A 90 8.35 3.43 6.47
N GLU A 91 9.47 2.85 6.87
CA GLU A 91 10.60 3.57 7.46
C GLU A 91 11.50 4.22 6.40
N HIS A 92 11.31 3.81 5.13
CA HIS A 92 12.03 4.31 3.97
C HIS A 92 11.12 5.04 2.97
N ASN A 93 10.04 5.67 3.44
CA ASN A 93 9.06 6.39 2.61
C ASN A 93 8.46 5.51 1.49
N THR A 94 8.45 4.20 1.68
CA THR A 94 8.08 3.21 0.67
C THR A 94 6.86 2.42 1.14
N VAL A 95 6.09 1.88 0.21
CA VAL A 95 4.98 0.96 0.46
C VAL A 95 4.91 -0.09 -0.64
N GLY A 96 4.49 -1.31 -0.29
CA GLY A 96 4.29 -2.37 -1.26
C GLY A 96 3.10 -3.29 -0.89
N PRO A 97 2.32 -3.75 -1.87
CA PRO A 97 1.21 -4.67 -1.63
C PRO A 97 1.73 -6.07 -1.31
N MET A 98 0.98 -6.83 -0.51
CA MET A 98 1.31 -8.19 -0.08
C MET A 98 2.68 -8.24 0.62
N ALA A 99 3.63 -9.06 0.23
CA ALA A 99 4.97 -9.08 0.82
C ALA A 99 5.71 -7.75 0.70
N GLY A 100 5.37 -6.93 -0.29
CA GLY A 100 5.86 -5.56 -0.48
C GLY A 100 7.37 -5.44 -0.61
N VAL A 101 8.06 -6.49 -1.07
CA VAL A 101 9.52 -6.51 -1.10
C VAL A 101 10.07 -5.51 -2.12
N THR A 102 11.05 -4.73 -1.67
CA THR A 102 11.82 -3.82 -2.53
C THR A 102 13.31 -4.00 -2.24
N SER A 103 14.10 -4.23 -3.29
CA SER A 103 15.54 -4.38 -3.22
C SER A 103 16.25 -3.30 -4.04
N ALA A 104 17.57 -3.18 -3.88
CA ALA A 104 18.36 -2.05 -4.37
C ALA A 104 18.26 -1.78 -5.87
N SER A 105 18.21 -2.83 -6.70
CA SER A 105 18.15 -2.67 -8.16
C SER A 105 16.73 -2.63 -8.72
N MET A 106 15.70 -2.95 -7.92
CA MET A 106 14.31 -2.86 -8.36
C MET A 106 13.94 -1.43 -8.72
N LEU A 107 13.17 -1.26 -9.79
CA LEU A 107 12.61 0.04 -10.14
C LEU A 107 11.37 0.33 -9.31
N VAL A 108 11.26 1.57 -8.87
CA VAL A 108 10.15 2.10 -8.09
C VAL A 108 9.53 3.32 -8.75
N TYR A 109 8.22 3.47 -8.59
CA TYR A 109 7.54 4.72 -8.86
C TYR A 109 8.00 5.79 -7.87
N VAL A 110 8.21 7.01 -8.37
CA VAL A 110 8.54 8.21 -7.58
C VAL A 110 7.30 9.09 -7.53
N VAL A 111 6.75 9.27 -6.35
CA VAL A 111 5.57 10.11 -6.11
C VAL A 111 5.96 11.29 -5.22
N GLU A 112 6.01 12.46 -5.81
CA GLU A 112 6.34 13.71 -5.12
C GLU A 112 5.05 14.39 -4.65
N ASN A 113 4.95 14.66 -3.37
CA ASN A 113 3.91 15.52 -2.84
C ASN A 113 4.27 16.98 -3.10
N LYS A 114 3.48 17.64 -3.92
CA LYS A 114 3.61 19.08 -4.30
C LYS A 114 2.43 19.88 -3.75
N PRO A 115 2.31 20.04 -2.42
CA PRO A 115 1.20 20.77 -1.84
C PRO A 115 1.31 22.27 -2.16
N ASP A 116 0.17 22.95 -2.24
CA ASP A 116 0.16 24.41 -2.40
C ASP A 116 0.69 25.11 -1.14
N THR A 117 0.51 24.49 0.02
CA THR A 117 1.03 24.93 1.33
C THR A 117 1.58 23.74 2.12
N GLY A 118 2.61 23.97 2.93
CA GLY A 118 3.24 22.91 3.74
C GLY A 118 4.56 22.39 3.16
N SER A 119 5.10 21.34 3.74
CA SER A 119 6.39 20.78 3.34
C SER A 119 6.20 19.67 2.29
N PRO A 120 6.95 19.68 1.20
CA PRO A 120 6.96 18.58 0.25
C PRO A 120 7.58 17.33 0.89
N ASN A 121 7.15 16.17 0.43
CA ASN A 121 7.74 14.87 0.75
C ASN A 121 7.64 13.95 -0.47
N THR A 122 8.34 12.83 -0.45
CA THR A 122 8.34 11.87 -1.55
C THR A 122 8.06 10.48 -1.01
N ALA A 123 7.24 9.72 -1.73
CA ALA A 123 6.95 8.33 -1.43
C ALA A 123 7.25 7.44 -2.65
N TYR A 124 7.50 6.16 -2.36
CA TYR A 124 7.91 5.19 -3.35
C TYR A 124 7.06 3.93 -3.28
N SER A 125 6.92 3.24 -4.41
CA SER A 125 6.38 1.87 -4.47
C SER A 125 6.96 1.15 -5.67
N ASN A 126 7.25 -0.12 -5.53
CA ASN A 126 7.70 -0.94 -6.64
C ASN A 126 6.66 -1.02 -7.77
N LEU A 127 7.07 -1.44 -8.96
CA LEU A 127 6.17 -1.66 -10.08
C LEU A 127 5.27 -2.87 -9.79
N ASN A 128 3.99 -2.81 -10.21
CA ASN A 128 3.05 -3.91 -9.98
C ASN A 128 3.26 -5.04 -11.00
N GLU A 129 3.55 -6.23 -10.50
CA GLU A 129 3.89 -7.43 -11.30
C GLU A 129 2.69 -8.08 -12.01
N GLY A 130 1.47 -7.62 -11.73
CA GLY A 130 0.23 -8.24 -12.20
C GLY A 130 -0.26 -9.38 -11.30
N TYR A 131 -1.10 -10.25 -11.85
CA TYR A 131 -1.71 -11.39 -11.16
C TYR A 131 -0.89 -12.67 -11.30
N GLY A 132 -1.23 -13.68 -10.49
CA GLY A 132 -0.68 -15.03 -10.56
C GLY A 132 0.52 -15.25 -9.65
N LYS A 133 1.43 -16.11 -10.09
CA LYS A 133 2.68 -16.40 -9.37
C LYS A 133 3.65 -15.25 -9.58
N VAL A 134 3.83 -14.42 -8.57
CA VAL A 134 4.68 -13.21 -8.59
C VAL A 134 5.43 -13.09 -7.27
N LEU A 135 6.49 -12.28 -7.27
CA LEU A 135 7.37 -12.12 -6.09
C LEU A 135 6.62 -11.68 -4.85
N ARG A 136 5.70 -10.75 -4.95
CA ARG A 136 4.91 -10.24 -3.80
C ARG A 136 4.03 -11.29 -3.10
N TYR A 137 3.86 -12.48 -3.70
CA TYR A 137 3.25 -13.66 -3.08
C TYR A 137 4.28 -14.73 -2.72
N GLY A 138 5.56 -14.40 -2.76
CA GLY A 138 6.65 -15.29 -2.41
C GLY A 138 7.06 -16.27 -3.50
N ALA A 139 6.68 -16.05 -4.78
CA ALA A 139 7.18 -16.84 -5.90
C ALA A 139 8.53 -16.31 -6.39
N TYR A 140 9.46 -17.22 -6.72
CA TYR A 140 10.81 -16.88 -7.20
C TYR A 140 11.35 -17.85 -8.25
N SER A 141 10.47 -18.49 -9.03
CA SER A 141 10.88 -19.29 -10.18
C SER A 141 11.62 -18.43 -11.22
N GLU A 142 12.36 -19.07 -12.14
CA GLU A 142 13.05 -18.34 -13.20
C GLU A 142 12.10 -17.47 -14.05
N GLU A 143 10.86 -17.90 -14.25
CA GLU A 143 9.82 -17.09 -14.91
C GLU A 143 9.54 -15.78 -14.15
N VAL A 144 9.45 -15.85 -12.81
CA VAL A 144 9.23 -14.67 -11.96
C VAL A 144 10.44 -13.74 -12.02
N LEU A 145 11.65 -14.28 -11.89
CA LEU A 145 12.88 -13.49 -11.99
C LEU A 145 13.05 -12.87 -13.38
N ALA A 146 12.71 -13.58 -14.44
CA ALA A 146 12.73 -13.05 -15.81
C ALA A 146 11.72 -11.89 -15.97
N ARG A 147 10.51 -11.99 -15.39
CA ARG A 147 9.54 -10.89 -15.37
C ARG A 147 10.08 -9.66 -14.64
N LEU A 148 10.71 -9.83 -13.49
CA LEU A 148 11.32 -8.72 -12.76
C LEU A 148 12.45 -8.05 -13.57
N ARG A 149 13.27 -8.84 -14.25
CA ARG A 149 14.29 -8.31 -15.18
C ARG A 149 13.67 -7.52 -16.34
N TRP A 150 12.59 -8.05 -16.95
CA TRP A 150 11.82 -7.32 -17.96
C TRP A 150 11.22 -6.01 -17.43
N MET A 151 10.69 -6.03 -16.20
CA MET A 151 10.18 -4.81 -15.57
C MET A 151 11.27 -3.76 -15.38
N ASN A 152 12.50 -4.20 -15.04
CA ASN A 152 13.64 -3.29 -14.90
C ASN A 152 14.22 -2.79 -16.23
N THR A 153 14.15 -3.58 -17.30
CA THR A 153 14.82 -3.25 -18.57
C THR A 153 13.88 -2.71 -19.64
N VAL A 154 12.58 -2.97 -19.54
CA VAL A 154 11.59 -2.57 -20.55
C VAL A 154 10.46 -1.73 -19.93
N LEU A 155 9.69 -2.30 -18.97
CA LEU A 155 8.51 -1.62 -18.43
C LEU A 155 8.88 -0.30 -17.76
N GLY A 156 9.75 -0.34 -16.78
CA GLY A 156 10.11 0.85 -15.98
C GLY A 156 10.77 1.94 -16.79
N PRO A 157 11.79 1.68 -17.62
CA PRO A 157 12.38 2.68 -18.50
C PRO A 157 11.37 3.31 -19.45
N THR A 158 10.47 2.53 -20.05
CA THR A 158 9.43 3.05 -20.96
C THR A 158 8.44 3.94 -20.23
N VAL A 159 7.94 3.51 -19.06
CA VAL A 159 7.03 4.33 -18.24
C VAL A 159 7.75 5.58 -17.71
N GLY A 160 9.00 5.45 -17.26
CA GLY A 160 9.81 6.58 -16.80
C GLY A 160 10.02 7.64 -17.89
N ALA A 161 10.36 7.21 -19.11
CA ALA A 161 10.52 8.13 -20.26
C ALA A 161 9.18 8.79 -20.64
N ALA A 162 8.06 8.07 -20.55
CA ALA A 162 6.73 8.63 -20.77
C ALA A 162 6.40 9.71 -19.71
N LEU A 163 6.64 9.43 -18.43
CA LEU A 163 6.39 10.37 -17.34
C LEU A 163 7.25 11.62 -17.45
N ALA A 164 8.51 11.49 -17.84
CA ALA A 164 9.40 12.64 -18.04
C ALA A 164 8.87 13.65 -19.09
N ARG A 165 8.02 13.19 -20.03
CA ARG A 165 7.40 14.03 -21.07
C ARG A 165 6.11 14.71 -20.61
N SER A 166 5.47 14.21 -19.52
CA SER A 166 4.14 14.65 -19.08
C SER A 166 4.15 15.76 -18.03
N GLY A 167 5.28 16.00 -17.37
CA GLY A 167 5.32 16.81 -16.15
C GLY A 167 4.74 16.11 -14.92
N GLY A 168 4.39 14.82 -15.04
CA GLY A 168 3.81 13.98 -14.00
C GLY A 168 2.30 13.79 -14.12
N ILE A 169 1.78 12.79 -13.40
CA ILE A 169 0.35 12.48 -13.29
C ILE A 169 -0.15 12.88 -11.90
N ASP A 170 -1.19 13.70 -11.83
CA ASP A 170 -1.86 14.07 -10.58
C ASP A 170 -2.67 12.86 -10.08
N LEU A 171 -2.11 12.14 -9.07
CA LEU A 171 -2.74 10.95 -8.52
C LEU A 171 -3.94 11.28 -7.63
N ARG A 172 -3.99 12.46 -7.01
CA ARG A 172 -5.17 12.89 -6.24
C ARG A 172 -6.39 13.04 -7.16
N ALA A 173 -6.20 13.69 -8.30
CA ALA A 173 -7.26 13.83 -9.30
C ALA A 173 -7.68 12.47 -9.89
N LEU A 174 -6.71 11.58 -10.18
CA LEU A 174 -6.98 10.25 -10.69
C LEU A 174 -7.78 9.40 -9.68
N ILE A 175 -7.42 9.41 -8.40
CA ILE A 175 -8.14 8.71 -7.33
C ILE A 175 -9.56 9.24 -7.21
N ALA A 176 -9.74 10.57 -7.20
CA ALA A 176 -11.06 11.18 -7.10
C ALA A 176 -11.98 10.75 -8.26
N GLU A 177 -11.46 10.73 -9.50
CA GLU A 177 -12.22 10.26 -10.67
C GLU A 177 -12.52 8.77 -10.60
N ALA A 178 -11.57 7.94 -10.15
CA ALA A 178 -11.77 6.51 -9.98
C ALA A 178 -12.87 6.18 -8.96
N LEU A 179 -12.95 6.91 -7.84
CA LEU A 179 -14.04 6.80 -6.86
C LEU A 179 -15.40 7.09 -7.50
N HIS A 180 -15.52 8.13 -8.34
CA HIS A 180 -16.73 8.46 -9.05
C HIS A 180 -17.11 7.40 -10.11
N MET A 181 -16.14 6.64 -10.61
CA MET A 181 -16.33 5.56 -11.58
C MET A 181 -16.54 4.18 -10.95
N GLY A 182 -16.64 4.09 -9.61
CA GLY A 182 -16.98 2.86 -8.91
C GLY A 182 -15.79 2.00 -8.48
N ASP A 183 -14.61 2.58 -8.34
CA ASP A 183 -13.48 1.97 -7.63
C ASP A 183 -13.42 2.49 -6.19
N GLU A 184 -12.78 1.74 -5.29
CA GLU A 184 -12.49 2.19 -3.92
C GLU A 184 -10.99 2.34 -3.65
N GLY A 185 -10.14 1.95 -4.60
CA GLY A 185 -8.71 2.21 -4.60
C GLY A 185 -7.84 1.23 -3.81
N HIS A 186 -8.41 0.11 -3.30
CA HIS A 186 -7.64 -0.97 -2.68
C HIS A 186 -7.81 -2.29 -3.44
N ASN A 187 -8.93 -2.99 -3.28
CA ASN A 187 -9.20 -4.25 -4.00
C ASN A 187 -9.80 -4.03 -5.39
N ARG A 188 -10.52 -2.94 -5.59
CA ARG A 188 -11.09 -2.60 -6.88
C ARG A 188 -10.36 -1.38 -7.45
N ASN A 189 -9.63 -1.62 -8.54
CA ASN A 189 -8.77 -0.65 -9.21
C ASN A 189 -8.98 -0.63 -10.73
N LYS A 190 -10.14 -1.12 -11.22
CA LYS A 190 -10.38 -1.25 -12.67
C LYS A 190 -10.48 0.09 -13.37
N ALA A 191 -11.28 1.00 -12.84
CA ALA A 191 -11.42 2.36 -13.38
C ALA A 191 -10.11 3.13 -13.24
N GLY A 192 -9.46 3.08 -12.08
CA GLY A 192 -8.16 3.72 -11.86
C GLY A 192 -7.09 3.21 -12.80
N SER A 193 -7.00 1.90 -13.06
CA SER A 193 -6.06 1.34 -14.03
C SER A 193 -6.35 1.77 -15.48
N LEU A 194 -7.63 1.92 -15.86
CA LEU A 194 -8.01 2.46 -17.17
C LEU A 194 -7.65 3.95 -17.27
N LEU A 195 -7.87 4.75 -16.24
CA LEU A 195 -7.48 6.16 -16.21
C LEU A 195 -5.95 6.31 -16.27
N PHE A 196 -5.22 5.46 -15.57
CA PHE A 196 -3.77 5.41 -15.60
C PHE A 196 -3.23 5.05 -16.99
N LEU A 197 -3.80 4.01 -17.62
CA LEU A 197 -3.47 3.65 -19.00
C LEU A 197 -3.81 4.77 -19.97
N LYS A 198 -5.00 5.41 -19.85
CA LYS A 198 -5.39 6.56 -20.67
C LYS A 198 -4.39 7.70 -20.58
N ALA A 199 -3.87 7.99 -19.39
CA ALA A 199 -2.86 9.03 -19.19
C ALA A 199 -1.49 8.65 -19.81
N LEU A 200 -1.08 7.39 -19.70
CA LEU A 200 0.24 6.93 -20.15
C LEU A 200 0.30 6.58 -21.64
N ALA A 201 -0.76 6.02 -22.23
CA ALA A 201 -0.71 5.44 -23.58
C ALA A 201 -0.24 6.45 -24.66
N PRO A 202 -0.75 7.70 -24.75
CA PRO A 202 -0.27 8.66 -25.73
C PRO A 202 1.19 9.06 -25.51
N LEU A 203 1.69 9.00 -24.28
CA LEU A 203 3.08 9.32 -23.94
C LEU A 203 4.00 8.15 -24.27
N ILE A 204 3.60 6.92 -23.94
CA ILE A 204 4.34 5.69 -24.27
C ILE A 204 4.49 5.55 -25.78
N ALA A 205 3.46 5.87 -26.56
CA ALA A 205 3.51 5.82 -28.02
C ALA A 205 4.56 6.76 -28.63
N GLN A 206 5.05 7.76 -27.88
CA GLN A 206 6.07 8.73 -28.29
C GLN A 206 7.47 8.41 -27.74
N VAL A 207 7.61 7.36 -26.93
CA VAL A 207 8.91 6.96 -26.38
C VAL A 207 9.72 6.25 -27.47
N ASP A 208 10.94 6.68 -27.69
CA ASP A 208 11.87 5.98 -28.57
C ASP A 208 12.31 4.68 -27.89
N GLY A 209 12.26 3.56 -28.59
CA GLY A 209 12.62 2.25 -28.03
C GLY A 209 12.75 1.16 -29.10
N ALA A 210 13.13 -0.04 -28.68
CA ALA A 210 13.16 -1.20 -29.56
C ALA A 210 11.77 -1.47 -30.16
N ALA A 211 11.74 -1.89 -31.43
CA ALA A 211 10.48 -2.17 -32.11
C ALA A 211 9.61 -3.16 -31.30
N GLY A 212 8.40 -2.77 -30.97
CA GLY A 212 7.45 -3.57 -30.20
C GLY A 212 7.43 -3.36 -28.69
N SER A 213 8.45 -2.71 -28.10
CA SER A 213 8.50 -2.50 -26.65
C SER A 213 7.31 -1.68 -26.11
N GLN A 214 6.88 -0.63 -26.85
CA GLN A 214 5.72 0.18 -26.47
C GLN A 214 4.43 -0.66 -26.49
N SER A 215 4.22 -1.50 -27.51
CA SER A 215 3.06 -2.38 -27.60
C SER A 215 3.02 -3.41 -26.49
N GLU A 216 4.16 -3.97 -26.12
CA GLU A 216 4.28 -4.92 -25.01
C GLU A 216 3.96 -4.26 -23.66
N VAL A 217 4.48 -3.07 -23.41
CA VAL A 217 4.19 -2.28 -22.20
C VAL A 217 2.72 -1.88 -22.12
N LEU A 218 2.14 -1.39 -23.21
CA LEU A 218 0.71 -1.02 -23.27
C LEU A 218 -0.19 -2.25 -23.02
N LYS A 219 0.17 -3.40 -23.61
CA LYS A 219 -0.56 -4.65 -23.38
C LYS A 219 -0.46 -5.05 -21.91
N PHE A 220 0.74 -5.03 -21.31
CA PHE A 220 0.94 -5.39 -19.90
C PHE A 220 0.13 -4.50 -18.96
N LEU A 221 0.16 -3.17 -19.16
CA LEU A 221 -0.61 -2.21 -18.35
C LEU A 221 -2.11 -2.40 -18.54
N GLY A 222 -2.57 -2.70 -19.76
CA GLY A 222 -3.98 -2.94 -20.06
C GLY A 222 -4.53 -4.24 -19.49
N ASP A 223 -3.73 -5.30 -19.49
CA ASP A 223 -4.11 -6.61 -18.94
C ASP A 223 -4.05 -6.62 -17.39
N ASN A 224 -3.30 -5.70 -16.78
CA ASN A 224 -3.12 -5.63 -15.33
C ASN A 224 -4.13 -4.68 -14.68
N ALA A 225 -5.27 -5.20 -14.21
CA ALA A 225 -6.29 -4.41 -13.52
C ALA A 225 -5.83 -3.83 -12.16
N LEU A 226 -4.61 -4.14 -11.72
CA LEU A 226 -3.95 -3.55 -10.55
C LEU A 226 -2.78 -2.62 -10.91
N SER A 227 -2.64 -2.24 -12.18
CA SER A 227 -1.49 -1.43 -12.64
C SER A 227 -1.38 -0.09 -11.91
N VAL A 228 -2.49 0.47 -11.44
CA VAL A 228 -2.54 1.74 -10.69
C VAL A 228 -2.38 1.56 -9.16
N LEU A 229 -2.53 0.34 -8.62
CA LEU A 229 -2.54 0.12 -7.16
C LEU A 229 -1.27 0.67 -6.49
N ASN A 230 -0.10 0.36 -7.02
CA ASN A 230 1.16 0.80 -6.43
C ASN A 230 1.35 2.34 -6.46
N PRO A 231 1.10 3.04 -7.58
CA PRO A 231 1.03 4.51 -7.58
C PRO A 231 0.03 5.09 -6.58
N VAL A 232 -1.18 4.50 -6.47
CA VAL A 232 -2.19 4.93 -5.50
C VAL A 232 -1.71 4.73 -4.06
N MET A 233 -1.08 3.59 -3.75
CA MET A 233 -0.49 3.35 -2.42
C MET A 233 0.62 4.37 -2.11
N ALA A 234 1.51 4.67 -3.05
CA ALA A 234 2.54 5.69 -2.86
C ALA A 234 1.93 7.10 -2.70
N ALA A 235 0.83 7.41 -3.40
CA ALA A 235 0.09 8.65 -3.20
C ALA A 235 -0.49 8.74 -1.78
N CYS A 236 -1.15 7.69 -1.30
CA CYS A 236 -1.66 7.60 0.07
C CYS A 236 -0.54 7.72 1.11
N LYS A 237 0.61 7.08 0.87
CA LYS A 237 1.79 7.20 1.72
C LYS A 237 2.29 8.65 1.79
N ALA A 238 2.43 9.33 0.65
CA ALA A 238 2.83 10.74 0.61
C ALA A 238 1.85 11.65 1.38
N MET A 239 0.53 11.37 1.28
CA MET A 239 -0.51 12.11 2.00
C MET A 239 -0.42 11.87 3.52
N THR A 240 -0.32 10.61 3.95
CA THR A 240 -0.29 10.26 5.38
C THR A 240 1.03 10.65 6.06
N ASP A 241 2.15 10.59 5.33
CA ASP A 241 3.45 11.07 5.84
C ASP A 241 3.48 12.59 6.03
N ALA A 242 2.77 13.36 5.22
CA ALA A 242 2.61 14.80 5.45
C ALA A 242 1.93 15.13 6.80
N ALA A 243 1.12 14.20 7.32
CA ALA A 243 0.48 14.29 8.63
C ALA A 243 1.30 13.63 9.75
N HIS A 244 2.40 12.92 9.45
CA HIS A 244 3.21 12.24 10.46
C HIS A 244 4.10 13.23 11.23
N GLY A 245 4.29 13.01 12.53
CA GLY A 245 5.15 13.84 13.38
C GLY A 245 4.51 15.14 13.88
N VAL A 246 3.20 15.34 13.72
CA VAL A 246 2.50 16.48 14.30
C VAL A 246 2.36 16.26 15.81
N ALA A 247 3.09 17.04 16.59
CA ALA A 247 3.07 16.93 18.05
C ALA A 247 1.65 17.08 18.61
N GLY A 248 1.26 16.14 19.48
CA GLY A 248 -0.07 16.14 20.09
C GLY A 248 -1.19 15.55 19.23
N SER A 249 -0.92 15.12 17.98
CA SER A 249 -1.95 14.48 17.17
C SER A 249 -2.11 13.00 17.52
N THR A 250 -3.36 12.54 17.64
CA THR A 250 -3.75 11.15 17.89
C THR A 250 -4.12 10.41 16.61
N LEU A 251 -3.84 10.99 15.42
CA LEU A 251 -4.23 10.39 14.15
C LEU A 251 -3.27 9.27 13.73
N VAL A 252 -3.84 8.17 13.22
CA VAL A 252 -3.09 7.08 12.59
C VAL A 252 -2.50 7.57 11.26
N THR A 253 -1.23 7.30 11.03
CA THR A 253 -0.51 7.67 9.80
C THR A 253 0.04 6.47 9.03
N ALA A 254 -0.02 5.28 9.60
CA ALA A 254 0.20 4.03 8.88
C ALA A 254 -0.58 2.88 9.53
N MET A 255 -1.11 2.00 8.69
CA MET A 255 -1.59 0.67 9.03
C MET A 255 -0.88 -0.30 8.07
N ALA A 256 -0.19 -1.30 8.60
CA ALA A 256 0.62 -2.21 7.78
C ALA A 256 0.67 -3.62 8.39
N ARG A 257 0.86 -4.64 7.54
CA ARG A 257 0.81 -6.04 7.93
C ARG A 257 1.92 -6.82 7.24
N ASN A 258 2.59 -7.71 7.97
CA ASN A 258 3.68 -8.53 7.42
C ASN A 258 3.32 -10.03 7.29
N GLY A 259 2.05 -10.37 7.48
CA GLY A 259 1.59 -11.76 7.42
C GLY A 259 1.75 -12.53 8.74
N THR A 260 2.26 -11.89 9.76
CA THR A 260 2.40 -12.39 11.14
C THR A 260 1.85 -11.37 12.12
N ASP A 261 2.28 -10.12 12.01
CA ASP A 261 1.87 -9.03 12.86
C ASP A 261 1.16 -7.93 12.04
N PHE A 262 0.17 -7.29 12.67
CA PHE A 262 -0.42 -6.04 12.25
C PHE A 262 0.20 -4.91 13.06
N GLY A 263 0.54 -3.79 12.42
CA GLY A 263 1.10 -2.62 13.09
C GLY A 263 0.44 -1.31 12.68
N ILE A 264 0.44 -0.35 13.61
CA ILE A 264 0.06 1.04 13.35
C ILE A 264 1.15 2.02 13.75
N ARG A 265 1.18 3.17 13.08
CA ARG A 265 1.94 4.36 13.49
C ARG A 265 0.99 5.51 13.76
N VAL A 266 1.32 6.34 14.75
CA VAL A 266 0.50 7.48 15.16
C VAL A 266 1.28 8.77 14.99
N SER A 267 0.64 9.80 14.50
CA SER A 267 1.26 11.10 14.17
C SER A 267 2.05 11.70 15.33
N GLY A 268 1.46 11.78 16.53
CA GLY A 268 2.10 12.33 17.72
C GLY A 268 3.17 11.43 18.36
N LEU A 269 3.34 10.21 17.86
CA LEU A 269 4.28 9.20 18.38
C LEU A 269 5.29 8.74 17.30
N PRO A 270 6.07 9.67 16.70
CA PRO A 270 6.99 9.31 15.63
C PRO A 270 8.02 8.28 16.10
N GLY A 271 8.43 7.39 15.19
CA GLY A 271 9.43 6.34 15.45
C GLY A 271 8.91 5.12 16.22
N GLN A 272 7.60 5.04 16.52
CA GLN A 272 7.02 3.92 17.26
C GLN A 272 6.04 3.12 16.38
N TRP A 273 6.09 1.79 16.53
CA TRP A 273 5.10 0.84 16.04
C TRP A 273 4.36 0.22 17.20
N PHE A 274 3.04 0.10 17.09
CA PHE A 274 2.19 -0.65 18.01
C PHE A 274 1.69 -1.87 17.26
N THR A 275 2.02 -3.07 17.76
CA THR A 275 1.86 -4.32 17.01
C THR A 275 1.12 -5.39 17.81
N ALA A 276 0.37 -6.23 17.09
CA ALA A 276 -0.23 -7.46 17.59
C ALA A 276 -0.34 -8.48 16.45
N PRO A 277 -0.63 -9.76 16.72
CA PRO A 277 -0.83 -10.77 15.69
C PRO A 277 -1.87 -10.33 14.67
N ALA A 278 -1.55 -10.49 13.37
CA ALA A 278 -2.48 -10.19 12.27
C ALA A 278 -3.59 -11.25 12.20
N GLU A 279 -4.81 -10.80 11.93
CA GLU A 279 -5.97 -11.67 11.74
C GLU A 279 -6.06 -12.19 10.29
N ILE A 280 -6.75 -13.30 10.09
CA ILE A 280 -7.09 -13.82 8.77
C ILE A 280 -8.30 -13.05 8.25
N PRO A 281 -8.24 -12.45 7.02
CA PRO A 281 -9.41 -11.78 6.46
C PRO A 281 -10.60 -12.72 6.25
N VAL A 282 -11.79 -12.23 6.51
CA VAL A 282 -13.06 -12.96 6.32
C VAL A 282 -13.71 -12.51 5.03
N GLY A 283 -13.97 -13.43 4.10
CA GLY A 283 -14.55 -13.08 2.81
C GLY A 283 -14.75 -14.27 1.88
N LEU A 284 -14.63 -14.03 0.57
CA LEU A 284 -14.86 -15.05 -0.45
C LEU A 284 -13.54 -15.65 -0.93
N PHE A 285 -13.50 -16.96 -1.06
CA PHE A 285 -12.36 -17.70 -1.58
C PHE A 285 -12.59 -18.08 -3.05
N PHE A 286 -11.51 -18.11 -3.83
CA PHE A 286 -11.54 -18.63 -5.17
C PHE A 286 -11.79 -20.14 -5.15
N SER A 287 -12.31 -20.69 -6.28
CA SER A 287 -12.60 -22.12 -6.38
C SER A 287 -11.38 -22.98 -6.02
N GLY A 288 -11.60 -23.96 -5.14
CA GLY A 288 -10.56 -24.87 -4.66
C GLY A 288 -9.79 -24.40 -3.41
N PHE A 289 -10.05 -23.20 -2.89
CA PHE A 289 -9.45 -22.67 -1.67
C PHE A 289 -10.46 -22.41 -0.56
N SER A 290 -9.96 -22.37 0.66
CA SER A 290 -10.73 -22.16 1.88
C SER A 290 -9.95 -21.30 2.89
N GLN A 291 -10.58 -21.01 4.03
CA GLN A 291 -9.92 -20.31 5.13
C GLN A 291 -8.67 -21.05 5.66
N ALA A 292 -8.63 -22.40 5.54
CA ALA A 292 -7.49 -23.20 5.96
C ALA A 292 -6.23 -22.95 5.10
N ASP A 293 -6.40 -22.36 3.92
CA ASP A 293 -5.31 -22.03 2.97
C ASP A 293 -4.81 -20.60 3.14
N ALA A 294 -5.56 -19.78 3.87
CA ALA A 294 -5.27 -18.36 4.04
C ALA A 294 -4.05 -18.09 4.91
N ASN A 295 -3.28 -17.09 4.55
CA ASN A 295 -2.30 -16.44 5.42
C ASN A 295 -2.98 -15.34 6.25
N PRO A 296 -2.55 -15.06 7.49
CA PRO A 296 -2.91 -13.82 8.16
C PRO A 296 -2.62 -12.61 7.26
N ASP A 297 -3.34 -11.51 7.46
CA ASP A 297 -3.29 -10.37 6.56
C ASP A 297 -1.86 -9.83 6.35
N ILE A 298 -1.55 -9.46 5.10
CA ILE A 298 -0.21 -9.07 4.66
C ILE A 298 -0.27 -7.94 3.64
N GLY A 299 0.61 -6.95 3.78
CA GLY A 299 0.79 -5.84 2.84
C GLY A 299 0.71 -4.46 3.49
N ASP A 300 1.29 -3.47 2.82
CA ASP A 300 1.14 -2.06 3.19
C ASP A 300 -0.11 -1.42 2.60
N SER A 301 -0.90 -2.18 1.85
CA SER A 301 -2.05 -1.63 1.11
C SER A 301 -3.12 -0.99 2.00
N ALA A 302 -3.17 -1.28 3.32
CA ALA A 302 -4.01 -0.54 4.27
C ALA A 302 -3.63 0.94 4.43
N ILE A 303 -2.56 1.39 3.78
CA ILE A 303 -2.29 2.83 3.62
C ILE A 303 -3.42 3.54 2.86
N THR A 304 -4.17 2.82 2.01
CA THR A 304 -5.34 3.34 1.33
C THR A 304 -6.45 3.69 2.33
N GLU A 305 -6.75 2.82 3.29
CA GLU A 305 -7.70 3.10 4.38
C GLU A 305 -7.18 4.18 5.32
N THR A 306 -5.87 4.20 5.56
CA THR A 306 -5.25 5.27 6.37
C THR A 306 -5.47 6.65 5.73
N ALA A 307 -5.48 6.72 4.40
CA ALA A 307 -5.75 7.94 3.64
C ALA A 307 -7.25 8.21 3.38
N GLY A 308 -8.14 7.34 3.81
CA GLY A 308 -9.59 7.50 3.71
C GLY A 308 -10.23 6.88 2.44
N ILE A 309 -9.55 5.96 1.75
CA ILE A 309 -10.12 5.17 0.63
C ILE A 309 -10.11 3.68 0.97
N GLY A 310 -10.21 2.78 0.02
CA GLY A 310 -10.29 1.36 0.30
C GLY A 310 -11.55 0.99 1.11
N GLY A 311 -11.41 0.28 2.21
CA GLY A 311 -12.51 -0.10 3.10
C GLY A 311 -13.30 1.08 3.66
N PHE A 312 -12.72 2.28 3.67
CA PHE A 312 -13.37 3.54 4.06
C PHE A 312 -14.24 4.15 2.95
N ALA A 313 -14.04 3.75 1.70
CA ALA A 313 -14.77 4.24 0.53
C ALA A 313 -15.58 3.15 -0.21
N MET A 314 -15.97 2.07 0.48
CA MET A 314 -16.75 0.98 -0.14
C MET A 314 -18.10 1.47 -0.69
N ALA A 315 -18.65 2.57 -0.16
CA ALA A 315 -19.85 3.21 -0.69
C ALA A 315 -19.66 3.74 -2.13
N ALA A 316 -18.44 4.13 -2.52
CA ALA A 316 -18.13 4.51 -3.90
C ALA A 316 -18.13 3.31 -4.85
N ALA A 317 -17.87 2.11 -4.34
CA ALA A 317 -17.74 0.88 -5.12
C ALA A 317 -18.62 -0.27 -4.58
N PRO A 318 -19.97 -0.17 -4.59
CA PRO A 318 -20.83 -1.22 -4.01
C PRO A 318 -20.61 -2.60 -4.64
N ALA A 319 -20.08 -2.66 -5.87
CA ALA A 319 -19.72 -3.91 -6.55
C ALA A 319 -18.56 -4.67 -5.85
N ILE A 320 -17.86 -4.07 -4.89
CA ILE A 320 -16.81 -4.74 -4.10
C ILE A 320 -17.34 -5.98 -3.37
N VAL A 321 -18.63 -6.03 -3.06
CA VAL A 321 -19.27 -7.18 -2.40
C VAL A 321 -19.18 -8.47 -3.22
N THR A 322 -18.98 -8.38 -4.53
CA THR A 322 -18.72 -9.57 -5.36
C THR A 322 -17.35 -10.20 -5.08
N PHE A 323 -16.46 -9.47 -4.39
CA PHE A 323 -15.12 -9.90 -4.00
C PHE A 323 -15.04 -10.25 -2.51
N VAL A 324 -15.59 -9.39 -1.65
CA VAL A 324 -15.44 -9.54 -0.20
C VAL A 324 -16.65 -10.18 0.46
N GLY A 325 -17.74 -10.39 -0.28
CA GLY A 325 -19.02 -10.90 0.24
C GLY A 325 -19.92 -9.78 0.76
N GLY A 326 -21.15 -10.15 1.11
CA GLY A 326 -22.17 -9.22 1.58
C GLY A 326 -23.07 -8.67 0.48
N THR A 327 -23.76 -7.57 0.78
CA THR A 327 -24.70 -6.87 -0.10
C THR A 327 -24.23 -5.44 -0.41
N PRO A 328 -24.74 -4.76 -1.44
CA PRO A 328 -24.45 -3.34 -1.69
C PRO A 328 -24.74 -2.45 -0.47
N ARG A 329 -25.73 -2.80 0.35
CA ARG A 329 -26.06 -2.10 1.58
C ARG A 329 -24.95 -2.23 2.64
N ASP A 330 -24.29 -3.41 2.71
CA ASP A 330 -23.17 -3.63 3.62
C ASP A 330 -21.96 -2.79 3.21
N ALA A 331 -21.74 -2.56 1.91
CA ALA A 331 -20.71 -1.66 1.44
C ALA A 331 -20.96 -0.20 1.89
N LEU A 332 -22.21 0.28 1.79
CA LEU A 332 -22.58 1.60 2.32
C LEU A 332 -22.36 1.66 3.83
N ASN A 333 -22.88 0.68 4.57
CA ASN A 333 -22.79 0.65 6.03
C ASN A 333 -21.33 0.59 6.51
N ALA A 334 -20.46 -0.12 5.77
CA ALA A 334 -19.03 -0.16 6.06
C ALA A 334 -18.40 1.24 6.04
N THR A 335 -18.71 2.04 5.03
CA THR A 335 -18.23 3.43 4.96
C THR A 335 -18.84 4.30 6.06
N LEU A 336 -20.16 4.18 6.30
CA LEU A 336 -20.85 4.99 7.32
C LEU A 336 -20.30 4.75 8.72
N GLU A 337 -19.94 3.50 9.06
CA GLU A 337 -19.31 3.17 10.33
C GLU A 337 -17.94 3.88 10.52
N MET A 338 -17.17 4.06 9.44
CA MET A 338 -15.84 4.67 9.53
C MET A 338 -15.85 6.17 9.84
N TYR A 339 -16.96 6.86 9.62
CA TYR A 339 -17.10 8.26 10.06
C TYR A 339 -17.07 8.40 11.59
N GLU A 340 -17.49 7.39 12.33
CA GLU A 340 -17.50 7.43 13.80
C GLU A 340 -16.09 7.56 14.38
N ILE A 341 -15.09 6.94 13.74
CA ILE A 341 -13.71 6.86 14.22
C ILE A 341 -12.75 7.84 13.54
N THR A 342 -13.26 8.68 12.63
CA THR A 342 -12.44 9.66 11.90
C THR A 342 -12.69 11.09 12.33
N SER A 343 -11.76 11.99 11.99
CA SER A 343 -11.78 13.39 12.42
C SER A 343 -12.31 14.35 11.36
N ALA A 344 -12.39 13.92 10.10
CA ALA A 344 -12.80 14.77 8.99
C ALA A 344 -13.38 13.97 7.82
N GLU A 345 -14.01 14.71 6.90
CA GLU A 345 -14.39 14.23 5.55
C GLU A 345 -13.40 14.79 4.52
N HIS A 346 -12.96 13.95 3.60
CA HIS A 346 -11.94 14.31 2.62
C HIS A 346 -12.50 15.34 1.61
N LYS A 347 -11.80 16.43 1.40
CA LYS A 347 -12.25 17.51 0.51
C LYS A 347 -12.30 17.12 -0.96
N HIS A 348 -11.42 16.20 -1.40
CA HIS A 348 -11.22 15.84 -2.80
C HIS A 348 -11.73 14.44 -3.15
N PHE A 349 -11.87 13.56 -2.16
CA PHE A 349 -12.35 12.20 -2.35
C PHE A 349 -13.81 12.13 -1.93
N THR A 350 -14.72 12.19 -2.91
CA THR A 350 -16.16 12.23 -2.65
C THR A 350 -16.85 11.00 -3.26
N MET A 351 -17.99 10.64 -2.68
CA MET A 351 -18.70 9.42 -3.04
C MET A 351 -20.10 9.74 -3.58
N PRO A 352 -20.37 9.51 -4.88
CA PRO A 352 -21.67 9.79 -5.49
C PRO A 352 -22.84 9.11 -4.75
N ALA A 353 -22.67 7.89 -4.27
CA ALA A 353 -23.71 7.14 -3.56
C ALA A 353 -24.09 7.73 -2.17
N LEU A 354 -23.31 8.66 -1.68
CA LEU A 354 -23.56 9.42 -0.44
C LEU A 354 -23.68 10.94 -0.72
N ASP A 355 -24.34 11.29 -1.82
CA ASP A 355 -24.56 12.70 -2.21
C ASP A 355 -23.29 13.53 -2.30
N PHE A 356 -22.19 12.91 -2.79
CA PHE A 356 -20.86 13.48 -2.88
C PHE A 356 -20.25 13.87 -1.52
N ARG A 357 -20.70 13.25 -0.44
CA ARG A 357 -20.04 13.36 0.85
C ARG A 357 -18.59 12.89 0.75
N GLY A 358 -17.68 13.59 1.43
CA GLY A 358 -16.25 13.24 1.46
C GLY A 358 -15.99 11.91 2.16
N THR A 359 -14.96 11.17 1.77
CA THR A 359 -14.61 9.93 2.45
C THR A 359 -14.15 10.18 3.89
N PRO A 360 -14.47 9.27 4.86
CA PRO A 360 -14.02 9.41 6.24
C PRO A 360 -12.48 9.37 6.29
N THR A 361 -11.87 10.38 6.92
CA THR A 361 -10.41 10.61 6.87
C THR A 361 -9.88 11.05 8.24
N GLY A 362 -8.64 10.58 8.58
CA GLY A 362 -8.00 10.90 9.85
C GLY A 362 -8.50 10.02 11.00
N ILE A 363 -8.10 8.76 11.02
CA ILE A 363 -8.43 7.77 12.06
C ILE A 363 -7.87 8.26 13.40
N ASP A 364 -8.72 8.50 14.38
CA ASP A 364 -8.34 8.93 15.73
C ASP A 364 -8.33 7.75 16.70
N ILE A 365 -7.16 7.42 17.25
CA ILE A 365 -7.01 6.29 18.19
C ILE A 365 -7.89 6.44 19.44
N ARG A 366 -8.22 7.67 19.85
CA ARG A 366 -9.12 7.92 20.98
C ARG A 366 -10.54 7.44 20.68
N LYS A 367 -11.08 7.83 19.51
CA LYS A 367 -12.41 7.40 19.05
C LYS A 367 -12.48 5.90 18.82
N VAL A 368 -11.41 5.30 18.25
CA VAL A 368 -11.31 3.85 18.05
C VAL A 368 -11.48 3.13 19.39
N VAL A 369 -10.73 3.52 20.42
CA VAL A 369 -10.77 2.88 21.74
C VAL A 369 -12.08 3.18 22.47
N GLU A 370 -12.53 4.44 22.47
CA GLU A 370 -13.76 4.88 23.16
C GLU A 370 -15.00 4.15 22.64
N LEU A 371 -15.13 4.02 21.32
CA LEU A 371 -16.29 3.41 20.68
C LEU A 371 -16.17 1.89 20.49
N GLY A 372 -14.99 1.32 20.69
CA GLY A 372 -14.74 -0.10 20.40
C GLY A 372 -14.85 -0.45 18.92
N ILE A 373 -14.69 0.53 18.02
CA ILE A 373 -14.80 0.36 16.57
C ILE A 373 -13.40 0.42 15.94
N ALA A 374 -12.86 -0.73 15.53
CA ALA A 374 -11.61 -0.78 14.77
C ALA A 374 -11.84 -0.46 13.29
N PRO A 375 -10.84 0.15 12.60
CA PRO A 375 -10.89 0.40 11.17
C PRO A 375 -11.27 -0.83 10.35
N ARG A 376 -12.04 -0.65 9.29
CA ARG A 376 -12.41 -1.73 8.37
C ARG A 376 -11.51 -1.66 7.13
N ILE A 377 -10.81 -2.75 6.86
CA ILE A 377 -9.90 -2.88 5.73
C ILE A 377 -10.47 -3.92 4.78
N ASN A 378 -10.54 -3.63 3.50
CA ASN A 378 -10.76 -4.64 2.49
C ASN A 378 -9.42 -5.06 1.89
N THR A 379 -9.18 -6.35 1.72
CA THR A 379 -7.86 -6.86 1.33
C THR A 379 -7.97 -8.14 0.52
N GLY A 380 -6.98 -8.40 -0.32
CA GLY A 380 -6.78 -9.72 -0.92
C GLY A 380 -6.28 -10.71 0.13
N ILE A 381 -6.66 -11.98 -0.02
CA ILE A 381 -6.20 -13.06 0.85
C ILE A 381 -5.07 -13.81 0.15
N ALA A 382 -3.87 -13.75 0.71
CA ALA A 382 -2.73 -14.53 0.24
C ALA A 382 -2.81 -15.98 0.74
N HIS A 383 -2.32 -16.93 -0.05
CA HIS A 383 -2.11 -18.30 0.42
C HIS A 383 -0.99 -18.35 1.46
N LYS A 384 -1.14 -19.20 2.49
CA LYS A 384 -0.12 -19.38 3.55
C LYS A 384 1.23 -19.92 3.07
N ASN A 385 1.23 -20.68 1.96
CA ASN A 385 2.45 -21.18 1.34
C ASN A 385 2.95 -20.20 0.28
N ALA A 386 4.26 -19.96 0.27
CA ALA A 386 4.93 -19.11 -0.70
C ALA A 386 4.64 -19.53 -2.14
N GLY A 387 4.47 -18.56 -3.04
CA GLY A 387 4.39 -18.78 -4.48
C GLY A 387 3.06 -19.30 -5.03
N VAL A 388 2.05 -19.51 -4.20
CA VAL A 388 0.72 -19.92 -4.67
C VAL A 388 -0.06 -18.73 -5.24
N GLY A 389 -0.03 -17.58 -4.57
CA GLY A 389 -0.71 -16.38 -5.01
C GLY A 389 -1.90 -15.97 -4.14
N GLN A 390 -2.80 -15.18 -4.71
CA GLN A 390 -4.04 -14.78 -4.05
C GLN A 390 -5.06 -15.92 -4.11
N VAL A 391 -5.75 -16.16 -2.99
CA VAL A 391 -6.74 -17.23 -2.85
C VAL A 391 -8.15 -16.74 -2.57
N GLY A 392 -8.30 -15.43 -2.40
CA GLY A 392 -9.62 -14.82 -2.13
C GLY A 392 -9.48 -13.32 -1.86
N ALA A 393 -10.57 -12.72 -1.43
CA ALA A 393 -10.60 -11.37 -0.90
C ALA A 393 -11.61 -11.26 0.24
N GLY A 394 -11.37 -10.36 1.19
CA GLY A 394 -12.21 -10.25 2.36
C GLY A 394 -12.04 -8.93 3.09
N LEU A 395 -12.66 -8.88 4.25
CA LEU A 395 -12.57 -7.78 5.19
C LEU A 395 -11.79 -8.23 6.43
N VAL A 396 -11.01 -7.32 6.98
CA VAL A 396 -10.28 -7.54 8.23
C VAL A 396 -10.33 -6.26 9.08
N ARG A 397 -10.19 -6.41 10.39
CA ARG A 397 -10.00 -5.30 11.32
C ARG A 397 -8.67 -5.44 12.05
N PRO A 398 -7.94 -4.36 12.28
CA PRO A 398 -6.79 -4.38 13.17
C PRO A 398 -7.19 -4.86 14.58
N PRO A 399 -6.31 -5.59 15.29
CA PRO A 399 -6.53 -5.91 16.69
C PRO A 399 -6.68 -4.64 17.56
N MET A 400 -7.74 -4.56 18.38
CA MET A 400 -8.03 -3.39 19.21
C MET A 400 -6.87 -3.01 20.14
N VAL A 401 -6.17 -4.00 20.67
CA VAL A 401 -5.07 -3.83 21.62
C VAL A 401 -3.96 -2.89 21.11
N ILE A 402 -3.73 -2.80 19.77
CA ILE A 402 -2.70 -1.89 19.25
C ILE A 402 -3.09 -0.41 19.39
N PHE A 403 -4.38 -0.10 19.33
CA PHE A 403 -4.89 1.25 19.56
C PHE A 403 -4.86 1.61 21.04
N GLU A 404 -5.17 0.65 21.92
CA GLU A 404 -5.06 0.79 23.38
C GLU A 404 -3.60 1.04 23.79
N GLN A 405 -2.66 0.26 23.26
CA GLN A 405 -1.21 0.46 23.48
C GLN A 405 -0.76 1.84 23.01
N ALA A 406 -1.20 2.27 21.82
CA ALA A 406 -0.87 3.58 21.28
C ALA A 406 -1.44 4.71 22.15
N LEU A 407 -2.68 4.55 22.65
CA LEU A 407 -3.32 5.55 23.52
C LEU A 407 -2.61 5.64 24.88
N MET A 408 -2.19 4.52 25.46
CA MET A 408 -1.39 4.50 26.69
C MET A 408 -0.05 5.20 26.50
N ALA A 409 0.69 4.86 25.44
CA ALA A 409 1.97 5.50 25.13
C ALA A 409 1.81 7.01 24.85
N TYR A 410 0.69 7.40 24.24
CA TYR A 410 0.36 8.80 24.04
C TYR A 410 0.11 9.53 25.36
N ALA A 411 -0.69 8.95 26.25
CA ALA A 411 -0.96 9.51 27.57
C ALA A 411 0.32 9.68 28.39
N GLU A 412 1.20 8.66 28.39
CA GLU A 412 2.51 8.72 29.06
C GLU A 412 3.39 9.86 28.50
N LYS A 413 3.51 9.95 27.18
CA LYS A 413 4.33 10.96 26.49
C LYS A 413 3.90 12.38 26.80
N TYR A 414 2.59 12.59 26.88
CA TYR A 414 2.01 13.94 27.02
C TYR A 414 1.50 14.28 28.43
N GLY A 415 1.65 13.36 29.40
CA GLY A 415 1.30 13.57 30.81
C GLY A 415 -0.22 13.68 31.05
N LEU A 416 -1.01 12.84 30.40
CA LEU A 416 -2.47 12.83 30.47
C LEU A 416 -2.98 11.70 31.38
#